data_8282ae35c46f49cf8d9d78bc0f1fd4ea
#
_entry.id   8282ae35c46f49cf8d9d78bc0f1fd4ea
#
_cell.length_a   1.000
_cell.length_b   1.000
_cell.length_c   1.000
_cell.angle_alpha   90.00
_cell.angle_beta   90.00
_cell.angle_gamma   90.00
#
_symmetry.space_group_name_H-M   'P 1'
#
loop_
_entity.id
_entity.type
_entity.pdbx_description
1 polymer ?
#
loop_
_entity_poly.entity_id
_entity_poly.type
_entity_poly.pdbx_seq_one_letter_code
_entity_poly.pdbx_strand_id
1 'polypeptide(L)'
;MKMQNHCHSLIVFLIAWSASLPGACAEEVELPLPAEPKHGRPNLMPEAERHWAYLPLAPGMLPEVKDEQWVRNPIDRFVLARLEKEGIKPSPRADLHILIKRLYYDLIGLPPSPAEVDAFVSDESSDAYAALVKRLLASEHFGERWGRHWLDKGRYADSDGYEKDNPRPNAWYYRSWVLKAVNADMPMDQFAIEQIAGDLLPEATPRQRLATAFHRQTLTNTEGGADQEEFRNAALFDRTETIGTIWLGLTLSCARCHNHKYDAIPHSDYYRLFAFFNNADETNYDLPLIGSPLVKYKEEKAAIESEQKMIDEEIAQAKTKHGDAFETWQTRLQESLAQANSPAFHDLVEMELTSDVEGVGFEVEESGVVQVTGANPDGMMIFEIAGKVGAIGEPVTGIRLDVLTDKRLPANGPGRAPNGNFVLNEVELLRGVTKLAFGGAKANHSQANFEVSKLIDGNRDKMSGWAVAPQLGKPHRAILNLKEPLEVEAGTPLTV
;
A
#
# COMPACT_ATOMS: atom_id res chain seq x y z
N MET A 1 36.31 -38.14 37.95
CA MET A 1 36.50 -38.55 36.54
C MET A 1 35.50 -37.73 35.76
N LYS A 2 35.99 -36.75 35.01
CA LYS A 2 35.20 -35.74 34.30
C LYS A 2 34.55 -36.34 33.06
N MET A 3 33.26 -36.22 32.88
CA MET A 3 32.62 -36.36 31.57
C MET A 3 32.02 -35.00 31.20
N GLN A 4 32.56 -34.42 30.14
CA GLN A 4 32.13 -33.17 29.54
C GLN A 4 30.94 -33.46 28.64
N ASN A 5 29.81 -32.81 28.91
CA ASN A 5 28.69 -32.71 27.99
C ASN A 5 28.98 -31.59 26.99
N HIS A 6 29.11 -31.95 25.73
CA HIS A 6 29.19 -30.97 24.63
C HIS A 6 27.77 -30.65 24.13
N CYS A 7 27.29 -29.52 24.58
CA CYS A 7 26.12 -28.88 24.01
C CYS A 7 26.57 -28.06 22.79
N HIS A 8 26.24 -28.48 21.58
CA HIS A 8 26.53 -27.70 20.38
C HIS A 8 25.36 -26.70 20.14
N SER A 9 25.52 -25.52 20.74
CA SER A 9 24.73 -24.37 20.34
C SER A 9 25.34 -23.78 19.06
N LEU A 10 24.64 -23.83 17.96
CA LEU A 10 24.97 -23.10 16.72
C LEU A 10 24.69 -21.62 16.95
N ILE A 11 25.72 -20.88 17.38
CA ILE A 11 25.71 -19.43 17.42
C ILE A 11 26.12 -18.95 16.03
N VAL A 12 25.17 -18.39 15.29
CA VAL A 12 25.46 -17.66 14.05
C VAL A 12 26.07 -16.33 14.45
N PHE A 13 27.39 -16.22 14.32
CA PHE A 13 28.11 -14.96 14.42
C PHE A 13 27.79 -14.10 13.19
N LEU A 14 27.02 -13.05 13.36
CA LEU A 14 27.00 -11.89 12.47
C LEU A 14 28.34 -11.15 12.69
N ILE A 15 29.32 -11.44 11.87
CA ILE A 15 30.52 -10.59 11.75
C ILE A 15 30.11 -9.35 11.01
N ALA A 16 29.88 -8.25 11.74
CA ALA A 16 29.88 -6.91 11.19
C ALA A 16 31.30 -6.60 10.70
N TRP A 17 31.53 -6.82 9.43
CA TRP A 17 32.74 -6.34 8.76
C TRP A 17 32.54 -4.86 8.39
N SER A 18 32.97 -3.98 9.28
CA SER A 18 33.19 -2.59 8.96
C SER A 18 34.42 -2.47 8.07
N ALA A 19 34.27 -2.80 6.80
CA ALA A 19 35.23 -2.40 5.80
C ALA A 19 34.89 -0.95 5.39
N SER A 20 35.69 -0.01 5.87
CA SER A 20 35.78 1.33 5.30
C SER A 20 36.17 1.18 3.84
N LEU A 21 35.21 1.19 2.95
CA LEU A 21 35.44 1.39 1.53
C LEU A 21 35.76 2.87 1.33
N PRO A 22 36.92 3.20 0.71
CA PRO A 22 37.20 4.56 0.28
C PRO A 22 36.11 4.97 -0.74
N GLY A 23 35.67 6.24 -0.64
CA GLY A 23 34.61 6.80 -1.47
C GLY A 23 34.75 6.43 -2.95
N ALA A 24 33.98 5.48 -3.37
CA ALA A 24 33.60 5.38 -4.76
C ALA A 24 32.59 6.51 -4.99
N CYS A 25 33.06 7.61 -5.56
CA CYS A 25 32.16 8.48 -6.32
C CYS A 25 31.39 7.53 -7.23
N ALA A 26 30.05 7.54 -7.09
CA ALA A 26 29.22 6.93 -8.11
C ALA A 26 29.64 7.63 -9.42
N GLU A 27 30.38 6.93 -10.27
CA GLU A 27 30.48 7.31 -11.67
C GLU A 27 29.04 7.39 -12.14
N GLU A 28 28.61 8.60 -12.49
CA GLU A 28 27.38 8.78 -13.27
C GLU A 28 27.54 7.88 -14.49
N VAL A 29 26.91 6.71 -14.43
CA VAL A 29 26.75 5.88 -15.61
C VAL A 29 25.84 6.69 -16.53
N GLU A 30 26.43 7.48 -17.43
CA GLU A 30 25.72 7.99 -18.59
C GLU A 30 25.18 6.76 -19.33
N LEU A 31 23.92 6.40 -19.00
CA LEU A 31 23.19 5.45 -19.83
C LEU A 31 23.18 6.06 -21.23
N PRO A 32 23.69 5.36 -22.25
CA PRO A 32 23.65 5.87 -23.60
C PRO A 32 22.20 6.23 -23.91
N LEU A 33 21.95 7.52 -24.19
CA LEU A 33 20.66 7.95 -24.68
C LEU A 33 20.25 6.99 -25.81
N PRO A 34 19.03 6.47 -25.81
CA PRO A 34 18.58 5.59 -26.88
C PRO A 34 18.88 6.29 -28.21
N ALA A 35 19.49 5.55 -29.14
CA ALA A 35 19.85 6.05 -30.46
C ALA A 35 18.67 6.83 -31.04
N GLU A 36 18.92 8.01 -31.56
CA GLU A 36 17.88 8.83 -32.20
C GLU A 36 17.02 7.94 -33.10
N PRO A 37 15.67 7.97 -32.96
CA PRO A 37 14.82 7.13 -33.77
C PRO A 37 15.15 7.36 -35.25
N LYS A 38 15.26 6.26 -36.02
CA LYS A 38 15.57 6.27 -37.47
C LYS A 38 14.59 7.12 -38.30
N HIS A 39 13.49 7.50 -37.73
CA HIS A 39 12.56 8.50 -38.24
C HIS A 39 12.86 9.77 -37.46
N GLY A 40 13.65 10.68 -38.01
CA GLY A 40 14.10 11.91 -37.37
C GLY A 40 13.01 12.59 -36.57
N ARG A 41 13.41 13.40 -35.57
CA ARG A 41 12.46 14.24 -34.86
C ARG A 41 11.51 14.86 -35.87
N PRO A 42 10.15 14.75 -35.70
CA PRO A 42 9.24 15.49 -36.57
C PRO A 42 9.80 16.90 -36.64
N ASN A 43 9.98 17.43 -37.84
CA ASN A 43 10.52 18.78 -38.05
C ASN A 43 9.77 19.67 -37.09
N LEU A 44 10.43 20.09 -36.00
CA LEU A 44 9.86 21.10 -35.11
C LEU A 44 9.54 22.24 -36.06
N MET A 45 8.28 22.65 -36.14
CA MET A 45 7.87 23.77 -36.99
C MET A 45 8.88 24.89 -36.85
N PRO A 46 9.36 25.51 -37.96
CA PRO A 46 10.22 26.67 -37.87
C PRO A 46 9.65 27.65 -36.85
N GLU A 47 10.47 28.34 -36.11
CA GLU A 47 10.05 29.24 -35.04
C GLU A 47 8.97 30.25 -35.50
N ALA A 48 9.07 30.67 -36.75
CA ALA A 48 8.09 31.55 -37.40
C ALA A 48 6.72 30.90 -37.65
N GLU A 49 6.63 29.55 -37.65
CA GLU A 49 5.39 28.79 -37.88
C GLU A 49 4.82 28.20 -36.60
N ARG A 50 5.50 28.40 -35.47
CA ARG A 50 5.00 27.87 -34.18
C ARG A 50 3.70 28.58 -33.78
N HIS A 51 2.73 27.76 -33.40
CA HIS A 51 1.51 28.30 -32.79
C HIS A 51 1.88 29.13 -31.56
N TRP A 52 1.21 30.26 -31.37
CA TRP A 52 1.48 31.23 -30.28
C TRP A 52 1.55 30.57 -28.90
N ALA A 53 0.80 29.49 -28.68
CA ALA A 53 0.79 28.77 -27.39
C ALA A 53 2.12 28.06 -27.05
N TYR A 54 3.00 27.85 -28.05
CA TYR A 54 4.34 27.27 -27.85
C TYR A 54 5.46 28.33 -27.75
N LEU A 55 5.09 29.60 -27.88
CA LEU A 55 6.05 30.68 -27.70
C LEU A 55 6.22 31.01 -26.22
N PRO A 56 7.42 31.44 -25.78
CA PRO A 56 7.61 31.95 -24.42
C PRO A 56 6.63 33.08 -24.12
N LEU A 57 6.10 33.11 -22.89
CA LEU A 57 5.27 34.23 -22.44
C LEU A 57 6.05 35.53 -22.51
N ALA A 58 5.48 36.52 -23.17
CA ALA A 58 6.01 37.86 -23.23
C ALA A 58 4.94 38.85 -22.73
N PRO A 59 5.32 39.95 -22.05
CA PRO A 59 4.39 40.99 -21.71
C PRO A 59 3.72 41.52 -22.98
N GLY A 60 2.40 41.36 -23.04
CA GLY A 60 1.62 41.95 -24.13
C GLY A 60 1.57 43.49 -24.00
N MET A 61 1.68 44.20 -25.13
CA MET A 61 1.37 45.62 -25.12
C MET A 61 -0.12 45.81 -24.88
N LEU A 62 -0.46 46.69 -23.95
CA LEU A 62 -1.87 47.06 -23.73
C LEU A 62 -2.42 47.81 -24.94
N PRO A 63 -3.54 47.36 -25.51
CA PRO A 63 -4.13 48.04 -26.64
C PRO A 63 -4.62 49.45 -26.25
N GLU A 64 -4.50 50.37 -27.20
CA GLU A 64 -5.15 51.69 -27.08
C GLU A 64 -6.66 51.53 -27.29
N VAL A 65 -7.42 52.26 -26.49
CA VAL A 65 -8.88 52.27 -26.52
C VAL A 65 -9.42 53.70 -26.54
N LYS A 66 -10.59 53.92 -27.06
CA LYS A 66 -11.20 55.25 -27.18
C LYS A 66 -11.87 55.69 -25.86
N ASP A 67 -12.50 54.74 -25.17
CA ASP A 67 -13.22 55.02 -23.93
C ASP A 67 -12.39 54.59 -22.73
N GLU A 68 -11.36 55.40 -22.38
CA GLU A 68 -10.53 55.18 -21.23
C GLU A 68 -11.28 55.17 -19.89
N GLN A 69 -12.47 55.79 -19.82
CA GLN A 69 -13.24 55.88 -18.57
C GLN A 69 -13.93 54.57 -18.24
N TRP A 70 -14.18 53.72 -19.24
CA TRP A 70 -14.76 52.40 -19.03
C TRP A 70 -13.76 51.41 -18.42
N VAL A 71 -12.47 51.64 -18.68
CA VAL A 71 -11.36 50.73 -18.26
C VAL A 71 -11.12 50.84 -16.74
N ARG A 72 -11.10 49.68 -16.05
CA ARG A 72 -10.79 49.56 -14.62
C ARG A 72 -9.50 48.78 -14.35
N ASN A 73 -9.17 47.87 -15.24
CA ASN A 73 -7.98 47.02 -15.14
C ASN A 73 -7.42 46.74 -16.55
N PRO A 74 -6.19 46.19 -16.65
CA PRO A 74 -5.58 45.89 -17.94
C PRO A 74 -6.40 44.96 -18.86
N ILE A 75 -7.17 44.03 -18.29
CA ILE A 75 -8.01 43.09 -19.06
C ILE A 75 -9.09 43.81 -19.81
N ASP A 76 -9.66 44.85 -19.20
CA ASP A 76 -10.73 45.67 -19.82
C ASP A 76 -10.26 46.33 -21.13
N ARG A 77 -8.97 46.69 -21.24
CA ARG A 77 -8.39 47.23 -22.47
C ARG A 77 -8.49 46.25 -23.62
N PHE A 78 -8.16 44.99 -23.39
CA PHE A 78 -8.25 43.94 -24.41
C PHE A 78 -9.71 43.69 -24.82
N VAL A 79 -10.61 43.64 -23.86
CA VAL A 79 -12.07 43.48 -24.12
C VAL A 79 -12.61 44.66 -24.88
N LEU A 80 -12.34 45.90 -24.43
CA LEU A 80 -12.85 47.13 -25.04
C LEU A 80 -12.28 47.33 -26.45
N ALA A 81 -10.98 47.12 -26.66
CA ALA A 81 -10.37 47.20 -27.99
C ALA A 81 -11.02 46.24 -28.98
N ARG A 82 -11.39 45.04 -28.56
CA ARG A 82 -12.13 44.09 -29.41
C ARG A 82 -13.56 44.58 -29.69
N LEU A 83 -14.28 45.08 -28.67
CA LEU A 83 -15.61 45.63 -28.84
C LEU A 83 -15.60 46.82 -29.80
N GLU A 84 -14.66 47.76 -29.62
CA GLU A 84 -14.49 48.92 -30.48
C GLU A 84 -14.17 48.53 -31.92
N LYS A 85 -13.35 47.52 -32.15
CA LYS A 85 -13.01 46.95 -33.46
C LYS A 85 -14.26 46.42 -34.19
N GLU A 86 -15.12 45.76 -33.43
CA GLU A 86 -16.38 45.20 -33.98
C GLU A 86 -17.52 46.21 -33.99
N GLY A 87 -17.32 47.45 -33.57
CA GLY A 87 -18.35 48.49 -33.49
C GLY A 87 -19.44 48.24 -32.43
N ILE A 88 -19.11 47.41 -31.44
CA ILE A 88 -20.03 47.04 -30.37
C ILE A 88 -19.76 47.90 -29.14
N LYS A 89 -20.78 48.48 -28.56
CA LYS A 89 -20.65 49.23 -27.30
C LYS A 89 -20.79 48.29 -26.11
N PRO A 90 -20.01 48.51 -25.04
CA PRO A 90 -20.19 47.80 -23.79
C PRO A 90 -21.63 47.95 -23.25
N SER A 91 -22.18 46.91 -22.65
CA SER A 91 -23.47 47.00 -21.94
C SER A 91 -23.36 47.89 -20.71
N PRO A 92 -24.45 48.55 -20.30
CA PRO A 92 -24.50 49.26 -19.02
C PRO A 92 -24.13 48.34 -17.85
N ARG A 93 -23.68 48.96 -16.75
CA ARG A 93 -23.41 48.22 -15.51
C ARG A 93 -24.66 47.48 -15.04
N ALA A 94 -24.51 46.24 -14.61
CA ALA A 94 -25.59 45.45 -14.06
C ALA A 94 -26.21 46.11 -12.81
N ASP A 95 -27.50 45.93 -12.60
CA ASP A 95 -28.18 46.26 -11.35
C ASP A 95 -27.52 45.55 -10.15
N LEU A 96 -27.54 46.20 -8.97
CA LEU A 96 -26.87 45.70 -7.78
C LEU A 96 -27.39 44.34 -7.35
N HIS A 97 -28.71 44.06 -7.49
CA HIS A 97 -29.28 42.73 -7.19
C HIS A 97 -28.77 41.64 -8.14
N ILE A 98 -28.57 41.99 -9.41
CA ILE A 98 -28.01 41.07 -10.41
C ILE A 98 -26.51 40.87 -10.11
N LEU A 99 -25.82 41.95 -9.75
CA LEU A 99 -24.38 41.93 -9.49
C LEU A 99 -24.01 41.05 -8.28
N ILE A 100 -24.71 41.24 -7.14
CA ILE A 100 -24.48 40.37 -5.96
C ILE A 100 -24.81 38.90 -6.28
N LYS A 101 -25.92 38.66 -6.96
CA LYS A 101 -26.29 37.29 -7.37
C LYS A 101 -25.18 36.64 -8.22
N ARG A 102 -24.62 37.33 -9.20
CA ARG A 102 -23.54 36.83 -10.05
C ARG A 102 -22.30 36.54 -9.22
N LEU A 103 -21.86 37.44 -8.33
CA LEU A 103 -20.70 37.25 -7.47
C LEU A 103 -20.83 36.00 -6.61
N TYR A 104 -21.99 35.80 -5.98
CA TYR A 104 -22.23 34.64 -5.14
C TYR A 104 -22.14 33.32 -5.91
N TYR A 105 -22.86 33.24 -7.07
CA TYR A 105 -22.84 32.05 -7.89
C TYR A 105 -21.47 31.77 -8.53
N ASP A 106 -20.76 32.81 -8.93
CA ASP A 106 -19.46 32.66 -9.59
C ASP A 106 -18.38 32.28 -8.54
N LEU A 107 -18.34 32.96 -7.39
CA LEU A 107 -17.27 32.76 -6.43
C LEU A 107 -17.50 31.56 -5.49
N ILE A 108 -18.73 31.41 -4.98
CA ILE A 108 -19.02 30.38 -3.97
C ILE A 108 -20.10 29.35 -4.40
N GLY A 109 -20.76 29.56 -5.52
CA GLY A 109 -21.77 28.63 -6.07
C GLY A 109 -23.10 28.62 -5.31
N LEU A 110 -23.30 29.50 -4.34
CA LEU A 110 -24.48 29.57 -3.49
C LEU A 110 -25.25 30.90 -3.74
N PRO A 111 -26.54 30.96 -3.48
CA PRO A 111 -27.29 32.22 -3.54
C PRO A 111 -26.96 33.11 -2.32
N PRO A 112 -26.98 34.43 -2.44
CA PRO A 112 -26.98 35.33 -1.29
C PRO A 112 -28.27 35.18 -0.48
N SER A 113 -28.23 35.37 0.82
CA SER A 113 -29.41 35.51 1.66
C SER A 113 -30.08 36.87 1.41
N PRO A 114 -31.39 37.03 1.68
CA PRO A 114 -32.08 38.32 1.57
C PRO A 114 -31.36 39.44 2.37
N ALA A 115 -30.94 39.17 3.56
CA ALA A 115 -30.21 40.14 4.39
C ALA A 115 -28.86 40.59 3.77
N GLU A 116 -28.15 39.70 3.09
CA GLU A 116 -26.90 40.04 2.39
C GLU A 116 -27.18 40.86 1.13
N VAL A 117 -28.29 40.60 0.45
CA VAL A 117 -28.74 41.42 -0.69
C VAL A 117 -29.04 42.83 -0.20
N ASP A 118 -29.88 42.96 0.83
CA ASP A 118 -30.29 44.26 1.39
C ASP A 118 -29.08 45.07 1.87
N ALA A 119 -28.14 44.41 2.57
CA ALA A 119 -26.90 45.04 3.03
C ALA A 119 -26.04 45.57 1.88
N PHE A 120 -25.85 44.78 0.81
CA PHE A 120 -25.06 45.19 -0.35
C PHE A 120 -25.72 46.32 -1.16
N VAL A 121 -27.04 46.25 -1.34
CA VAL A 121 -27.80 47.21 -2.14
C VAL A 121 -27.86 48.58 -1.41
N SER A 122 -27.90 48.56 -0.06
CA SER A 122 -27.95 49.77 0.75
C SER A 122 -26.56 50.34 1.06
N ASP A 123 -25.47 49.61 0.73
CA ASP A 123 -24.11 50.13 0.96
C ASP A 123 -23.67 51.11 -0.12
N GLU A 124 -23.69 52.40 0.21
CA GLU A 124 -23.28 53.51 -0.67
C GLU A 124 -21.75 53.71 -0.73
N SER A 125 -20.98 52.89 -0.05
CA SER A 125 -19.52 53.06 -0.05
C SER A 125 -18.91 52.75 -1.41
N SER A 126 -17.86 53.46 -1.78
CA SER A 126 -17.17 53.28 -3.07
C SER A 126 -16.48 51.94 -3.21
N ASP A 127 -16.21 51.27 -2.10
CA ASP A 127 -15.52 49.97 -2.01
C ASP A 127 -16.47 48.76 -1.73
N ALA A 128 -17.78 48.98 -1.60
CA ALA A 128 -18.79 47.94 -1.35
C ALA A 128 -18.61 46.69 -2.22
N TYR A 129 -18.37 46.87 -3.51
CA TYR A 129 -18.13 45.78 -4.44
C TYR A 129 -16.83 45.01 -4.11
N ALA A 130 -15.73 45.74 -3.87
CA ALA A 130 -14.44 45.13 -3.57
C ALA A 130 -14.45 44.41 -2.21
N ALA A 131 -15.11 44.98 -1.22
CA ALA A 131 -15.31 44.39 0.09
C ALA A 131 -16.12 43.06 0.00
N LEU A 132 -17.18 43.09 -0.79
CA LEU A 132 -17.96 41.86 -1.06
C LEU A 132 -17.14 40.78 -1.74
N VAL A 133 -16.38 41.11 -2.79
CA VAL A 133 -15.48 40.16 -3.48
C VAL A 133 -14.46 39.59 -2.50
N LYS A 134 -13.81 40.43 -1.72
CA LYS A 134 -12.83 40.00 -0.71
C LYS A 134 -13.44 39.03 0.32
N ARG A 135 -14.66 39.32 0.79
CA ARG A 135 -15.38 38.47 1.73
C ARG A 135 -15.70 37.10 1.12
N LEU A 136 -16.18 37.06 -0.12
CA LEU A 136 -16.52 35.81 -0.81
C LEU A 136 -15.27 34.97 -1.14
N LEU A 137 -14.17 35.60 -1.54
CA LEU A 137 -12.89 34.90 -1.75
C LEU A 137 -12.32 34.31 -0.46
N ALA A 138 -12.61 34.92 0.70
CA ALA A 138 -12.18 34.41 2.00
C ALA A 138 -13.11 33.34 2.57
N SER A 139 -14.22 33.02 1.90
CA SER A 139 -15.16 31.98 2.30
C SER A 139 -14.59 30.60 2.00
N GLU A 140 -14.78 29.62 2.91
CA GLU A 140 -14.43 28.23 2.66
C GLU A 140 -15.18 27.63 1.46
N HIS A 141 -16.37 28.14 1.14
CA HIS A 141 -17.16 27.76 -0.02
C HIS A 141 -16.50 28.13 -1.37
N PHE A 142 -15.55 29.08 -1.38
CA PHE A 142 -14.75 29.37 -2.56
C PHE A 142 -13.96 28.13 -3.01
N GLY A 143 -13.27 27.48 -2.07
CA GLY A 143 -12.55 26.23 -2.34
C GLY A 143 -13.48 25.09 -2.76
N GLU A 144 -14.67 24.98 -2.16
CA GLU A 144 -15.66 23.97 -2.55
C GLU A 144 -16.13 24.19 -3.99
N ARG A 145 -16.44 25.45 -4.35
CA ARG A 145 -16.88 25.83 -5.69
C ARG A 145 -15.81 25.59 -6.75
N TRP A 146 -14.58 26.05 -6.51
CA TRP A 146 -13.51 26.03 -7.50
C TRP A 146 -12.68 24.76 -7.46
N GLY A 147 -12.50 24.16 -6.28
CA GLY A 147 -11.83 22.87 -6.13
C GLY A 147 -12.55 21.74 -6.88
N ARG A 148 -13.88 21.81 -6.99
CA ARG A 148 -14.65 20.86 -7.81
C ARG A 148 -14.19 20.83 -9.27
N HIS A 149 -13.92 21.97 -9.88
CA HIS A 149 -13.45 22.02 -11.26
C HIS A 149 -12.08 21.36 -11.44
N TRP A 150 -11.22 21.47 -10.42
CA TRP A 150 -9.96 20.74 -10.40
C TRP A 150 -10.17 19.24 -10.24
N LEU A 151 -11.02 18.84 -9.31
CA LEU A 151 -11.35 17.43 -9.03
C LEU A 151 -11.96 16.74 -10.26
N ASP A 152 -12.82 17.44 -11.00
CA ASP A 152 -13.37 16.96 -12.28
C ASP A 152 -12.25 16.70 -13.31
N LYS A 153 -11.27 17.62 -13.42
CA LYS A 153 -10.10 17.42 -14.28
C LYS A 153 -9.21 16.29 -13.81
N GLY A 154 -8.97 16.20 -12.49
CA GLY A 154 -8.21 15.14 -11.85
C GLY A 154 -8.94 13.79 -11.82
N ARG A 155 -10.18 13.72 -12.30
CA ARG A 155 -11.02 12.51 -12.36
C ARG A 155 -11.24 11.88 -10.99
N TYR A 156 -11.36 12.74 -9.96
CA TYR A 156 -11.65 12.31 -8.61
C TYR A 156 -12.92 11.45 -8.53
N ALA A 157 -12.81 10.33 -7.85
CA ALA A 157 -13.95 9.49 -7.51
C ALA A 157 -13.77 8.88 -6.11
N ASP A 158 -14.91 8.67 -5.42
CA ASP A 158 -14.94 7.97 -4.12
C ASP A 158 -15.03 6.45 -4.29
N SER A 159 -14.83 5.93 -5.52
CA SER A 159 -14.85 4.50 -5.87
C SER A 159 -13.81 4.16 -6.93
N ASP A 160 -13.58 2.85 -7.16
CA ASP A 160 -12.53 2.33 -8.03
C ASP A 160 -12.78 2.58 -9.52
N GLY A 161 -14.06 2.75 -9.93
CA GLY A 161 -14.44 3.05 -11.31
C GLY A 161 -14.25 1.90 -12.29
N TYR A 162 -14.05 0.66 -11.82
CA TYR A 162 -13.97 -0.54 -12.63
C TYR A 162 -15.15 -1.49 -12.32
N GLU A 163 -15.19 -2.71 -12.88
CA GLU A 163 -16.36 -3.58 -12.81
C GLU A 163 -16.87 -3.84 -11.38
N LYS A 164 -15.98 -4.04 -10.41
CA LYS A 164 -16.37 -4.21 -9.00
C LYS A 164 -16.66 -2.89 -8.28
N ASP A 165 -16.17 -1.80 -8.78
CA ASP A 165 -16.38 -0.44 -8.29
C ASP A 165 -16.46 -0.30 -6.75
N ASN A 166 -15.44 -0.85 -6.06
CA ASN A 166 -15.39 -0.78 -4.61
C ASN A 166 -15.24 0.67 -4.13
N PRO A 167 -15.79 1.02 -2.94
CA PRO A 167 -15.61 2.34 -2.36
C PRO A 167 -14.15 2.59 -1.96
N ARG A 168 -13.71 3.84 -2.11
CA ARG A 168 -12.41 4.36 -1.66
C ARG A 168 -12.58 5.18 -0.38
N PRO A 169 -12.59 4.58 0.80
CA PRO A 169 -12.99 5.26 2.04
C PRO A 169 -12.08 6.42 2.44
N ASN A 170 -10.89 6.50 1.85
CA ASN A 170 -9.89 7.53 2.15
C ASN A 170 -9.71 8.55 1.01
N ALA A 171 -10.44 8.45 -0.11
CA ALA A 171 -10.30 9.36 -1.24
C ALA A 171 -10.58 10.83 -0.85
N TRP A 172 -11.52 11.06 0.05
CA TRP A 172 -11.90 12.38 0.54
C TRP A 172 -10.72 13.19 1.14
N TYR A 173 -9.64 12.56 1.58
CA TYR A 173 -8.44 13.27 2.04
C TYR A 173 -7.81 14.10 0.93
N TYR A 174 -7.69 13.54 -0.27
CA TYR A 174 -7.20 14.27 -1.44
C TYR A 174 -8.16 15.40 -1.82
N ARG A 175 -9.47 15.14 -1.88
CA ARG A 175 -10.47 16.19 -2.11
C ARG A 175 -10.30 17.34 -1.11
N SER A 176 -10.18 17.02 0.18
CA SER A 176 -9.99 18.02 1.23
C SER A 176 -8.67 18.79 1.09
N TRP A 177 -7.62 18.11 0.59
CA TRP A 177 -6.35 18.77 0.28
C TRP A 177 -6.54 19.82 -0.83
N VAL A 178 -7.21 19.47 -1.92
CA VAL A 178 -7.50 20.38 -3.05
C VAL A 178 -8.30 21.59 -2.58
N LEU A 179 -9.40 21.37 -1.84
CA LEU A 179 -10.25 22.45 -1.33
C LEU A 179 -9.45 23.43 -0.46
N LYS A 180 -8.59 22.89 0.43
CA LYS A 180 -7.73 23.69 1.30
C LYS A 180 -6.63 24.43 0.54
N ALA A 181 -6.08 23.84 -0.51
CA ALA A 181 -5.07 24.48 -1.35
C ALA A 181 -5.66 25.66 -2.10
N VAL A 182 -6.87 25.49 -2.67
CA VAL A 182 -7.61 26.58 -3.35
C VAL A 182 -7.98 27.70 -2.37
N ASN A 183 -8.50 27.39 -1.18
CA ASN A 183 -8.82 28.38 -0.15
C ASN A 183 -7.60 29.10 0.42
N ALA A 184 -6.43 28.47 0.38
CA ALA A 184 -5.18 29.10 0.79
C ALA A 184 -4.51 29.92 -0.30
N ASP A 185 -5.17 30.06 -1.48
CA ASP A 185 -4.60 30.70 -2.67
C ASP A 185 -3.18 30.19 -2.98
N MET A 186 -3.01 28.84 -2.94
CA MET A 186 -1.72 28.21 -3.15
C MET A 186 -1.20 28.56 -4.55
N PRO A 187 0.05 29.06 -4.68
CA PRO A 187 0.66 29.33 -5.98
C PRO A 187 0.59 28.11 -6.89
N MET A 188 0.30 28.34 -8.19
CA MET A 188 0.03 27.25 -9.14
C MET A 188 1.23 26.33 -9.37
N ASP A 189 2.44 26.85 -9.29
CA ASP A 189 3.68 26.08 -9.35
C ASP A 189 3.81 25.13 -8.15
N GLN A 190 3.58 25.64 -6.93
CA GLN A 190 3.56 24.82 -5.73
C GLN A 190 2.44 23.76 -5.78
N PHE A 191 1.24 24.15 -6.21
CA PHE A 191 0.11 23.26 -6.38
C PHE A 191 0.41 22.14 -7.36
N ALA A 192 1.14 22.43 -8.46
CA ALA A 192 1.59 21.45 -9.43
C ALA A 192 2.65 20.50 -8.83
N ILE A 193 3.69 21.06 -8.24
CA ILE A 193 4.82 20.29 -7.68
C ILE A 193 4.34 19.32 -6.61
N GLU A 194 3.48 19.79 -5.67
CA GLU A 194 3.00 18.93 -4.60
C GLU A 194 2.14 17.77 -5.12
N GLN A 195 1.35 17.96 -6.18
CA GLN A 195 0.52 16.89 -6.75
C GLN A 195 1.31 15.92 -7.64
N ILE A 196 2.34 16.39 -8.33
CA ILE A 196 3.13 15.55 -9.24
C ILE A 196 4.25 14.83 -8.49
N ALA A 197 4.90 15.48 -7.54
CA ALA A 197 6.13 15.03 -6.90
C ALA A 197 6.25 15.45 -5.42
N GLY A 198 5.12 15.60 -4.73
CA GLY A 198 5.09 16.05 -3.35
C GLY A 198 5.79 15.12 -2.37
N ASP A 199 5.84 13.83 -2.67
CA ASP A 199 6.55 12.80 -1.92
C ASP A 199 8.08 12.86 -2.10
N LEU A 200 8.56 13.44 -3.20
CA LEU A 200 9.97 13.59 -3.51
C LEU A 200 10.58 14.90 -2.97
N LEU A 201 9.77 15.77 -2.40
CA LEU A 201 10.27 17.00 -1.79
C LEU A 201 11.19 16.69 -0.60
N PRO A 202 12.26 17.49 -0.37
CA PRO A 202 13.09 17.34 0.82
C PRO A 202 12.23 17.39 2.09
N GLU A 203 12.37 16.42 2.98
CA GLU A 203 11.59 16.30 4.22
C GLU A 203 10.06 16.42 4.00
N ALA A 204 9.55 15.81 2.93
CA ALA A 204 8.15 15.89 2.54
C ALA A 204 7.20 15.67 3.72
N THR A 205 6.35 16.65 3.95
CA THR A 205 5.31 16.59 4.99
C THR A 205 4.20 15.58 4.61
N PRO A 206 3.44 15.06 5.59
CA PRO A 206 2.28 14.20 5.30
C PRO A 206 1.27 14.85 4.34
N ARG A 207 1.11 16.19 4.40
CA ARG A 207 0.24 16.96 3.51
C ARG A 207 0.75 16.95 2.06
N GLN A 208 2.04 17.13 1.85
CA GLN A 208 2.67 17.11 0.53
C GLN A 208 2.62 15.72 -0.09
N ARG A 209 2.87 14.67 0.72
CA ARG A 209 2.70 13.28 0.28
C ARG A 209 1.25 12.97 -0.09
N LEU A 210 0.29 13.48 0.69
CA LEU A 210 -1.14 13.32 0.38
C LEU A 210 -1.53 13.93 -0.97
N ALA A 211 -0.90 15.03 -1.37
CA ALA A 211 -1.16 15.67 -2.65
C ALA A 211 -0.92 14.73 -3.84
N THR A 212 0.07 13.82 -3.73
CA THR A 212 0.38 12.83 -4.78
C THR A 212 -0.72 11.77 -4.98
N ALA A 213 -1.76 11.76 -4.13
CA ALA A 213 -2.97 10.99 -4.38
C ALA A 213 -3.68 11.42 -5.69
N PHE A 214 -3.30 12.53 -6.30
CA PHE A 214 -3.60 12.86 -7.68
C PHE A 214 -3.31 11.70 -8.64
N HIS A 215 -2.19 10.99 -8.47
CA HIS A 215 -1.80 9.83 -9.26
C HIS A 215 -2.61 8.55 -8.97
N ARG A 216 -3.36 8.54 -7.87
CA ARG A 216 -4.23 7.42 -7.47
C ARG A 216 -5.66 7.54 -8.00
N GLN A 217 -5.96 8.57 -8.80
CA GLN A 217 -7.28 8.78 -9.40
C GLN A 217 -7.48 7.96 -10.69
N THR A 218 -6.65 6.94 -10.91
CA THR A 218 -6.78 5.96 -11.99
C THR A 218 -7.86 4.92 -11.65
N LEU A 219 -8.40 4.26 -12.66
CA LEU A 219 -9.25 3.08 -12.47
C LEU A 219 -8.44 1.98 -11.75
N THR A 220 -9.07 1.27 -10.83
CA THR A 220 -8.42 0.19 -10.07
C THR A 220 -9.20 -1.11 -10.28
N ASN A 221 -8.51 -2.15 -10.78
CA ASN A 221 -9.07 -3.49 -10.89
C ASN A 221 -8.72 -4.31 -9.64
N THR A 222 -9.76 -4.85 -8.99
CA THR A 222 -9.64 -5.72 -7.81
C THR A 222 -10.19 -7.12 -8.06
N GLU A 223 -10.35 -7.52 -9.33
CA GLU A 223 -10.88 -8.83 -9.69
C GLU A 223 -9.85 -9.93 -9.52
N GLY A 224 -10.33 -11.11 -9.13
CA GLY A 224 -9.49 -12.32 -9.07
C GLY A 224 -9.11 -12.80 -10.48
N GLY A 225 -7.84 -13.15 -10.68
CA GLY A 225 -7.34 -13.63 -11.97
C GLY A 225 -6.95 -12.55 -12.97
N ALA A 226 -7.03 -11.26 -12.58
CA ALA A 226 -6.54 -10.16 -13.40
C ALA A 226 -5.00 -10.16 -13.47
N ASP A 227 -4.45 -9.86 -14.65
CA ASP A 227 -3.02 -9.62 -14.81
C ASP A 227 -2.65 -8.26 -14.19
N GLN A 228 -1.97 -8.30 -13.06
CA GLN A 228 -1.61 -7.09 -12.31
C GLN A 228 -0.68 -6.17 -13.11
N GLU A 229 0.19 -6.72 -13.96
CA GLU A 229 1.09 -5.91 -14.79
C GLU A 229 0.34 -5.22 -15.93
N GLU A 230 -0.69 -5.84 -16.50
CA GLU A 230 -1.56 -5.19 -17.48
C GLU A 230 -2.24 -3.95 -16.88
N PHE A 231 -2.84 -4.09 -15.69
CA PHE A 231 -3.53 -2.98 -15.04
C PHE A 231 -2.57 -1.92 -14.51
N ARG A 232 -1.37 -2.31 -14.07
CA ARG A 232 -0.30 -1.35 -13.73
C ARG A 232 0.06 -0.50 -14.95
N ASN A 233 0.27 -1.11 -16.10
CA ASN A 233 0.55 -0.39 -17.34
C ASN A 233 -0.63 0.50 -17.77
N ALA A 234 -1.86 0.04 -17.65
CA ALA A 234 -3.04 0.84 -17.94
C ALA A 234 -3.09 2.12 -17.05
N ALA A 235 -2.79 1.99 -15.76
CA ALA A 235 -2.71 3.12 -14.85
C ALA A 235 -1.56 4.09 -15.20
N LEU A 236 -0.41 3.59 -15.66
CA LEU A 236 0.72 4.42 -16.09
C LEU A 236 0.40 5.22 -17.37
N PHE A 237 -0.24 4.60 -18.36
CA PHE A 237 -0.72 5.29 -19.54
C PHE A 237 -1.70 6.40 -19.17
N ASP A 238 -2.65 6.10 -18.31
CA ASP A 238 -3.64 7.04 -17.84
C ASP A 238 -3.02 8.22 -17.10
N ARG A 239 -2.05 8.01 -16.20
CA ARG A 239 -1.28 9.07 -15.51
C ARG A 239 -0.53 9.96 -16.50
N THR A 240 0.16 9.35 -17.47
CA THR A 240 0.90 10.08 -18.50
C THR A 240 0.00 10.98 -19.32
N GLU A 241 -1.13 10.46 -19.78
CA GLU A 241 -2.11 11.20 -20.58
C GLU A 241 -2.81 12.29 -19.77
N THR A 242 -3.07 12.02 -18.50
CA THR A 242 -3.67 13.01 -17.58
C THR A 242 -2.74 14.18 -17.31
N ILE A 243 -1.44 13.93 -17.10
CA ILE A 243 -0.44 15.00 -16.94
C ILE A 243 -0.43 15.87 -18.20
N GLY A 244 -0.41 15.28 -19.38
CA GLY A 244 -0.48 16.04 -20.63
C GLY A 244 -1.75 16.90 -20.73
N THR A 245 -2.88 16.33 -20.43
CA THR A 245 -4.19 17.01 -20.56
C THR A 245 -4.36 18.14 -19.53
N ILE A 246 -4.02 17.89 -18.27
CA ILE A 246 -4.29 18.84 -17.18
C ILE A 246 -3.23 19.93 -17.10
N TRP A 247 -1.95 19.54 -17.12
CA TRP A 247 -0.85 20.46 -16.86
C TRP A 247 -0.32 21.14 -18.12
N LEU A 248 -0.36 20.45 -19.26
CA LEU A 248 0.16 20.98 -20.51
C LEU A 248 -0.94 21.44 -21.48
N GLY A 249 -2.20 21.09 -21.23
CA GLY A 249 -3.31 21.36 -22.14
C GLY A 249 -3.19 20.60 -23.48
N LEU A 250 -2.45 19.47 -23.49
CA LEU A 250 -2.15 18.67 -24.67
C LEU A 250 -2.78 17.27 -24.56
N THR A 251 -3.32 16.76 -25.66
CA THR A 251 -3.74 15.36 -25.75
C THR A 251 -2.54 14.51 -26.19
N LEU A 252 -2.07 13.61 -25.32
CA LEU A 252 -0.89 12.79 -25.58
C LEU A 252 -1.21 11.40 -26.12
N SER A 253 -2.46 10.94 -26.03
CA SER A 253 -2.85 9.56 -26.32
C SER A 253 -2.49 9.07 -27.73
N CYS A 254 -2.53 9.95 -28.74
CA CYS A 254 -2.07 9.60 -30.10
C CYS A 254 -0.59 9.21 -30.12
N ALA A 255 0.23 9.87 -29.30
CA ALA A 255 1.68 9.64 -29.24
C ALA A 255 2.05 8.31 -28.56
N ARG A 256 1.09 7.62 -27.95
CA ARG A 256 1.27 6.27 -27.40
C ARG A 256 1.63 5.22 -28.46
N CYS A 257 1.09 5.34 -29.68
CA CYS A 257 1.28 4.35 -30.74
C CYS A 257 2.19 4.86 -31.90
N HIS A 258 2.19 6.18 -32.16
CA HIS A 258 2.96 6.80 -33.22
C HIS A 258 3.18 8.28 -32.90
N ASN A 259 4.00 8.99 -33.65
CA ASN A 259 4.14 10.45 -33.49
C ASN A 259 2.77 11.13 -33.60
N HIS A 260 2.50 12.11 -32.71
CA HIS A 260 1.22 12.81 -32.72
C HIS A 260 0.91 13.38 -34.11
N LYS A 261 -0.36 13.28 -34.51
CA LYS A 261 -0.74 13.63 -35.90
C LYS A 261 -0.69 15.13 -36.17
N TYR A 262 -1.06 15.94 -35.20
CA TYR A 262 -1.24 17.39 -35.36
C TYR A 262 -0.18 18.19 -34.60
N ASP A 263 0.21 17.74 -33.43
CA ASP A 263 1.16 18.42 -32.54
C ASP A 263 2.55 17.85 -32.69
N ALA A 264 3.57 18.67 -32.41
CA ALA A 264 4.98 18.27 -32.47
C ALA A 264 5.39 17.39 -31.27
N ILE A 265 4.66 16.31 -31.04
CA ILE A 265 4.89 15.36 -29.93
C ILE A 265 5.33 14.04 -30.51
N PRO A 266 6.65 13.71 -30.44
CA PRO A 266 7.16 12.42 -30.88
C PRO A 266 6.68 11.28 -29.98
N HIS A 267 6.49 10.10 -30.55
CA HIS A 267 6.25 8.86 -29.83
C HIS A 267 7.31 8.60 -28.75
N SER A 268 8.59 8.90 -29.03
CA SER A 268 9.67 8.77 -28.06
C SER A 268 9.50 9.67 -26.82
N ASP A 269 8.98 10.88 -27.00
CA ASP A 269 8.81 11.79 -25.88
C ASP A 269 7.62 11.39 -24.99
N TYR A 270 6.60 10.74 -25.57
CA TYR A 270 5.55 10.09 -24.80
C TYR A 270 6.12 9.07 -23.80
N TYR A 271 6.98 8.16 -24.27
CA TYR A 271 7.59 7.13 -23.41
C TYR A 271 8.68 7.67 -22.48
N ARG A 272 9.30 8.79 -22.79
CA ARG A 272 10.15 9.51 -21.84
C ARG A 272 9.33 10.06 -20.67
N LEU A 273 8.18 10.65 -20.96
CA LEU A 273 7.25 11.11 -19.92
C LEU A 273 6.69 9.93 -19.11
N PHE A 274 6.27 8.87 -19.79
CA PHE A 274 5.81 7.62 -19.17
C PHE A 274 6.84 7.04 -18.18
N ALA A 275 8.14 7.10 -18.52
CA ALA A 275 9.22 6.57 -17.71
C ALA A 275 9.32 7.24 -16.32
N PHE A 276 8.91 8.50 -16.17
CA PHE A 276 8.87 9.17 -14.86
C PHE A 276 7.89 8.52 -13.90
N PHE A 277 6.84 7.87 -14.39
CA PHE A 277 5.83 7.21 -13.57
C PHE A 277 6.05 5.69 -13.46
N ASN A 278 6.88 5.12 -14.33
CA ASN A 278 7.14 3.67 -14.39
C ASN A 278 8.15 3.18 -13.35
N ASN A 279 8.83 4.07 -12.66
CA ASN A 279 9.83 3.76 -11.64
C ASN A 279 9.30 3.82 -10.20
N ALA A 280 7.98 3.95 -10.03
CA ALA A 280 7.34 4.06 -8.74
C ALA A 280 6.28 2.96 -8.56
N ASP A 281 6.24 2.38 -7.37
CA ASP A 281 5.18 1.48 -6.95
C ASP A 281 4.12 2.22 -6.15
N GLU A 282 2.87 1.80 -6.31
CA GLU A 282 1.80 2.30 -5.47
C GLU A 282 1.93 1.74 -4.06
N THR A 283 2.01 2.63 -3.09
CA THR A 283 2.03 2.25 -1.68
C THR A 283 0.91 2.91 -0.90
N ASN A 284 0.41 2.22 0.11
CA ASN A 284 -0.52 2.82 1.06
C ASN A 284 0.29 3.55 2.14
N TYR A 285 -0.15 4.76 2.43
CA TYR A 285 0.46 5.62 3.43
C TYR A 285 -0.46 5.75 4.63
N ASP A 286 0.10 5.74 5.84
CA ASP A 286 -0.65 6.06 7.04
C ASP A 286 -1.03 7.55 6.99
N LEU A 287 -2.32 7.80 6.77
CA LEU A 287 -2.83 9.15 6.71
C LEU A 287 -2.96 9.72 8.12
N PRO A 288 -2.57 10.99 8.33
CA PRO A 288 -2.80 11.62 9.62
C PRO A 288 -4.29 11.74 9.89
N LEU A 289 -4.70 11.37 11.08
CA LEU A 289 -6.07 11.62 11.56
C LEU A 289 -6.32 13.14 11.60
N ILE A 290 -7.49 13.56 11.11
CA ILE A 290 -7.91 14.98 11.12
C ILE A 290 -9.34 15.09 11.65
N GLY A 291 -9.70 16.28 12.16
CA GLY A 291 -11.05 16.55 12.68
C GLY A 291 -11.40 15.71 13.90
N SER A 292 -12.66 15.29 13.98
CA SER A 292 -13.19 14.52 15.12
C SER A 292 -12.47 13.19 15.38
N PRO A 293 -12.02 12.41 14.36
CA PRO A 293 -11.19 11.23 14.59
C PRO A 293 -9.87 11.52 15.31
N LEU A 294 -9.22 12.66 14.99
CA LEU A 294 -8.00 13.08 15.69
C LEU A 294 -8.26 13.45 17.14
N VAL A 295 -9.36 14.15 17.41
CA VAL A 295 -9.75 14.52 18.78
C VAL A 295 -10.01 13.25 19.60
N LYS A 296 -10.82 12.35 19.08
CA LYS A 296 -11.13 11.07 19.71
C LYS A 296 -9.87 10.23 19.98
N TYR A 297 -8.97 10.13 18.99
CA TYR A 297 -7.70 9.43 19.17
C TYR A 297 -6.83 10.05 20.28
N LYS A 298 -6.75 11.39 20.34
CA LYS A 298 -5.98 12.07 21.41
C LYS A 298 -6.57 11.82 22.80
N GLU A 299 -7.89 11.83 22.93
CA GLU A 299 -8.59 11.55 24.18
C GLU A 299 -8.38 10.10 24.61
N GLU A 300 -8.56 9.14 23.72
CA GLU A 300 -8.34 7.72 23.99
C GLU A 300 -6.87 7.43 24.35
N LYS A 301 -5.94 8.04 23.61
CA LYS A 301 -4.50 7.91 23.88
C LYS A 301 -4.15 8.45 25.26
N ALA A 302 -4.64 9.64 25.62
CA ALA A 302 -4.39 10.24 26.93
C ALA A 302 -4.98 9.39 28.06
N ALA A 303 -6.17 8.77 27.86
CA ALA A 303 -6.77 7.86 28.83
C ALA A 303 -5.91 6.62 29.03
N ILE A 304 -5.42 5.99 27.94
CA ILE A 304 -4.53 4.83 28.00
C ILE A 304 -3.21 5.16 28.68
N GLU A 305 -2.59 6.30 28.36
CA GLU A 305 -1.34 6.74 28.98
C GLU A 305 -1.51 6.99 30.47
N SER A 306 -2.67 7.51 30.89
CA SER A 306 -3.00 7.72 32.32
C SER A 306 -3.19 6.38 33.03
N GLU A 307 -3.90 5.44 32.42
CA GLU A 307 -4.10 4.09 32.97
C GLU A 307 -2.78 3.33 33.08
N GLN A 308 -1.94 3.39 32.06
CA GLN A 308 -0.60 2.79 32.06
C GLN A 308 0.24 3.33 33.22
N LYS A 309 0.22 4.65 33.42
CA LYS A 309 0.95 5.27 34.51
C LYS A 309 0.46 4.77 35.90
N MET A 310 -0.85 4.64 36.10
CA MET A 310 -1.38 4.11 37.35
C MET A 310 -0.94 2.66 37.58
N ILE A 311 -0.98 1.83 36.53
CA ILE A 311 -0.52 0.43 36.59
C ILE A 311 0.98 0.37 36.93
N ASP A 312 1.80 1.22 36.31
CA ASP A 312 3.24 1.27 36.58
C ASP A 312 3.54 1.69 38.04
N GLU A 313 2.75 2.63 38.58
CA GLU A 313 2.83 3.05 39.97
C GLU A 313 2.40 1.91 40.92
N GLU A 314 1.34 1.18 40.63
CA GLU A 314 0.92 0.00 41.39
C GLU A 314 1.97 -1.11 41.37
N ILE A 315 2.57 -1.38 40.20
CA ILE A 315 3.66 -2.35 40.05
C ILE A 315 4.87 -1.93 40.90
N ALA A 316 5.23 -0.65 40.86
CA ALA A 316 6.34 -0.12 41.67
C ALA A 316 6.07 -0.26 43.17
N GLN A 317 4.85 0.04 43.61
CA GLN A 317 4.44 -0.15 45.02
C GLN A 317 4.44 -1.63 45.43
N ALA A 318 3.92 -2.51 44.53
CA ALA A 318 3.91 -3.94 44.78
C ALA A 318 5.35 -4.51 44.86
N LYS A 319 6.26 -4.07 44.00
CA LYS A 319 7.67 -4.44 44.05
C LYS A 319 8.33 -3.98 45.35
N THR A 320 8.05 -2.76 45.81
CA THR A 320 8.57 -2.26 47.08
C THR A 320 8.02 -3.03 48.27
N LYS A 321 6.73 -3.37 48.24
CA LYS A 321 6.05 -4.09 49.31
C LYS A 321 6.46 -5.57 49.44
N HIS A 322 6.75 -6.19 48.31
CA HIS A 322 7.01 -7.64 48.21
C HIS A 322 8.45 -8.00 47.89
N GLY A 323 9.33 -7.03 47.71
CA GLY A 323 10.76 -7.08 47.42
C GLY A 323 11.40 -8.48 47.39
N ASP A 324 11.97 -8.91 48.52
CA ASP A 324 12.68 -10.17 48.63
C ASP A 324 11.82 -11.43 48.35
N ALA A 325 10.52 -11.35 48.65
CA ALA A 325 9.58 -12.44 48.38
C ALA A 325 9.31 -12.61 46.86
N PHE A 326 9.28 -11.53 46.12
CA PHE A 326 9.12 -11.56 44.68
C PHE A 326 10.39 -12.09 43.96
N GLU A 327 11.55 -11.63 44.37
CA GLU A 327 12.85 -12.15 43.87
C GLU A 327 13.03 -13.64 44.16
N THR A 328 12.66 -14.06 45.38
CA THR A 328 12.70 -15.47 45.75
C THR A 328 11.72 -16.31 44.91
N TRP A 329 10.51 -15.79 44.65
CA TRP A 329 9.55 -16.45 43.78
C TRP A 329 10.02 -16.51 42.34
N GLN A 330 10.59 -15.42 41.82
CA GLN A 330 11.11 -15.36 40.44
C GLN A 330 12.24 -16.35 40.23
N THR A 331 13.18 -16.45 41.20
CA THR A 331 14.27 -17.40 41.16
C THR A 331 13.75 -18.84 41.16
N ARG A 332 12.79 -19.17 42.07
CA ARG A 332 12.19 -20.51 42.10
C ARG A 332 11.44 -20.84 40.82
N LEU A 333 10.73 -19.84 40.21
CA LEU A 333 10.05 -20.05 38.95
C LEU A 333 11.06 -20.31 37.82
N GLN A 334 12.16 -19.55 37.76
CA GLN A 334 13.22 -19.77 36.77
C GLN A 334 13.88 -21.16 36.96
N GLU A 335 14.14 -21.58 38.18
CA GLU A 335 14.65 -22.90 38.46
C GLU A 335 13.66 -24.00 38.07
N SER A 336 12.38 -23.82 38.36
CA SER A 336 11.35 -24.79 37.97
C SER A 336 11.15 -24.86 36.45
N LEU A 337 11.24 -23.73 35.74
CA LEU A 337 11.19 -23.69 34.29
C LEU A 337 12.44 -24.31 33.64
N ALA A 338 13.59 -24.12 34.26
CA ALA A 338 14.83 -24.78 33.82
C ALA A 338 14.85 -26.30 34.07
N GLN A 339 14.12 -26.75 35.11
CA GLN A 339 13.94 -28.17 35.43
C GLN A 339 12.72 -28.79 34.70
N ALA A 340 11.77 -27.93 34.18
CA ALA A 340 10.69 -28.44 33.36
C ALA A 340 11.31 -29.07 32.12
N ASN A 341 11.25 -30.39 32.05
CA ASN A 341 11.70 -31.15 30.88
C ASN A 341 11.03 -30.59 29.63
N SER A 342 11.77 -29.91 28.79
CA SER A 342 11.32 -29.67 27.43
C SER A 342 11.04 -31.04 26.82
N PRO A 343 9.89 -31.27 26.17
CA PRO A 343 9.61 -32.57 25.58
C PRO A 343 10.78 -32.96 24.67
N ALA A 344 11.36 -34.12 24.93
CA ALA A 344 12.41 -34.67 24.08
C ALA A 344 11.73 -35.13 22.77
N PHE A 345 12.27 -34.74 21.66
CA PHE A 345 11.80 -35.20 20.35
C PHE A 345 12.82 -36.13 19.76
N HIS A 346 12.38 -37.27 19.28
CA HIS A 346 13.18 -38.30 18.64
C HIS A 346 12.64 -38.56 17.26
N ASP A 347 13.54 -38.67 16.29
CA ASP A 347 13.16 -38.98 14.91
C ASP A 347 12.82 -40.46 14.79
N LEU A 348 11.91 -40.80 13.87
CA LEU A 348 11.71 -42.18 13.45
C LEU A 348 12.97 -42.68 12.71
N VAL A 349 13.34 -43.88 12.93
CA VAL A 349 14.49 -44.54 12.26
C VAL A 349 13.98 -45.56 11.25
N GLU A 350 14.82 -45.94 10.29
CA GLU A 350 14.48 -46.88 9.23
C GLU A 350 13.15 -46.53 8.51
N MET A 351 13.05 -45.25 8.08
CA MET A 351 11.84 -44.73 7.46
C MET A 351 11.65 -45.29 6.03
N GLU A 352 10.44 -45.70 5.74
CA GLU A 352 9.93 -45.99 4.40
C GLU A 352 8.79 -45.05 4.06
N LEU A 353 8.86 -44.41 2.89
CA LEU A 353 7.90 -43.37 2.47
C LEU A 353 7.24 -43.82 1.17
N THR A 354 5.92 -43.76 1.17
CA THR A 354 5.11 -44.07 0.00
C THR A 354 4.03 -43.01 -0.25
N SER A 355 3.51 -42.99 -1.47
CA SER A 355 2.40 -42.14 -1.85
C SER A 355 1.39 -42.95 -2.66
N ASP A 356 0.12 -42.61 -2.54
CA ASP A 356 -0.97 -43.18 -3.36
C ASP A 356 -1.01 -42.64 -4.81
N VAL A 357 -0.15 -41.65 -5.11
CA VAL A 357 -0.07 -41.04 -6.44
C VAL A 357 1.18 -41.48 -7.18
N GLU A 358 1.00 -42.04 -8.37
CA GLU A 358 2.08 -42.47 -9.25
C GLU A 358 2.93 -41.26 -9.70
N GLY A 359 4.25 -41.43 -9.68
CA GLY A 359 5.21 -40.40 -10.07
C GLY A 359 5.59 -39.39 -8.95
N VAL A 360 5.04 -39.54 -7.74
CA VAL A 360 5.52 -38.86 -6.54
C VAL A 360 6.72 -39.61 -5.95
N GLY A 361 7.80 -38.93 -5.66
CA GLY A 361 9.00 -39.51 -5.08
C GLY A 361 9.39 -38.77 -3.79
N PHE A 362 10.33 -39.39 -3.03
CA PHE A 362 10.84 -38.86 -1.79
C PHE A 362 12.36 -38.91 -1.80
N GLU A 363 12.98 -37.81 -1.42
CA GLU A 363 14.42 -37.72 -1.16
C GLU A 363 14.60 -37.48 0.35
N VAL A 364 15.32 -38.40 1.01
CA VAL A 364 15.62 -38.28 2.44
C VAL A 364 17.05 -37.78 2.58
N GLU A 365 17.22 -36.63 3.16
CA GLU A 365 18.55 -36.04 3.45
C GLU A 365 19.21 -36.72 4.67
N GLU A 366 20.52 -36.59 4.79
CA GLU A 366 21.25 -37.10 5.96
C GLU A 366 20.76 -36.50 7.30
N SER A 367 20.15 -35.32 7.22
CA SER A 367 19.51 -34.63 8.35
C SER A 367 18.18 -35.24 8.80
N GLY A 368 17.65 -36.24 8.08
CA GLY A 368 16.30 -36.78 8.29
C GLY A 368 15.18 -35.96 7.63
N VAL A 369 15.51 -34.89 6.96
CA VAL A 369 14.52 -34.07 6.22
C VAL A 369 14.08 -34.83 4.99
N VAL A 370 12.77 -34.91 4.80
CA VAL A 370 12.14 -35.56 3.65
C VAL A 370 11.68 -34.51 2.66
N GLN A 371 12.19 -34.59 1.44
CA GLN A 371 11.69 -33.77 0.33
C GLN A 371 10.77 -34.58 -0.58
N VAL A 372 9.60 -34.07 -0.82
CA VAL A 372 8.66 -34.62 -1.80
C VAL A 372 9.04 -34.12 -3.19
N THR A 373 9.31 -35.05 -4.11
CA THR A 373 9.74 -34.78 -5.50
C THR A 373 8.74 -35.31 -6.51
N GLY A 374 8.97 -35.07 -7.80
CA GLY A 374 8.15 -35.63 -8.89
C GLY A 374 6.81 -34.92 -9.05
N ALA A 375 5.78 -35.70 -9.39
CA ALA A 375 4.44 -35.19 -9.72
C ALA A 375 3.82 -34.34 -8.61
N ASN A 376 3.09 -33.28 -8.99
CA ASN A 376 2.32 -32.44 -8.08
C ASN A 376 0.92 -32.20 -8.68
N PRO A 377 0.06 -33.22 -8.66
CA PRO A 377 -1.26 -33.15 -9.29
C PRO A 377 -2.20 -32.23 -8.52
N ASP A 378 -3.20 -31.71 -9.23
CA ASP A 378 -4.31 -30.95 -8.64
C ASP A 378 -5.26 -31.92 -7.91
N GLY A 379 -4.92 -32.28 -6.67
CA GLY A 379 -5.72 -33.20 -5.88
C GLY A 379 -5.14 -33.46 -4.50
N MET A 380 -5.87 -34.21 -3.71
CA MET A 380 -5.33 -34.72 -2.44
C MET A 380 -4.38 -35.88 -2.72
N MET A 381 -3.31 -35.91 -1.94
CA MET A 381 -2.32 -37.01 -1.94
C MET A 381 -2.23 -37.55 -0.53
N ILE A 382 -2.04 -38.85 -0.42
CA ILE A 382 -1.75 -39.50 0.85
C ILE A 382 -0.27 -39.83 0.86
N PHE A 383 0.39 -39.37 1.89
CA PHE A 383 1.78 -39.74 2.22
C PHE A 383 1.74 -40.70 3.39
N GLU A 384 2.39 -41.82 3.26
CA GLU A 384 2.57 -42.77 4.33
C GLU A 384 4.04 -42.84 4.72
N ILE A 385 4.33 -42.53 5.99
CA ILE A 385 5.67 -42.53 6.58
C ILE A 385 5.69 -43.67 7.60
N ALA A 386 6.18 -44.83 7.23
CA ALA A 386 6.42 -45.94 8.13
C ALA A 386 7.82 -45.85 8.68
N GLY A 387 7.99 -46.08 9.97
CA GLY A 387 9.32 -46.05 10.62
C GLY A 387 9.29 -46.74 11.97
N LYS A 388 10.45 -46.85 12.59
CA LYS A 388 10.61 -47.49 13.91
C LYS A 388 10.96 -46.45 14.97
N VAL A 389 10.46 -46.62 16.16
CA VAL A 389 10.85 -45.84 17.31
C VAL A 389 12.27 -46.24 17.74
N GLY A 390 13.14 -45.28 17.92
CA GLY A 390 14.50 -45.50 18.50
C GLY A 390 14.45 -45.94 19.96
N ALA A 391 15.59 -46.11 20.57
CA ALA A 391 15.71 -46.39 22.01
C ALA A 391 15.34 -45.11 22.80
N ILE A 392 14.10 -45.01 23.26
CA ILE A 392 13.62 -43.96 24.15
C ILE A 392 13.20 -44.58 25.48
N GLY A 393 13.46 -43.90 26.55
CA GLY A 393 13.19 -44.40 27.93
C GLY A 393 11.84 -43.96 28.49
N GLU A 394 11.01 -43.28 27.72
CA GLU A 394 9.75 -42.66 28.14
C GLU A 394 8.62 -42.93 27.15
N PRO A 395 7.37 -42.95 27.59
CA PRO A 395 6.23 -43.10 26.68
C PRO A 395 6.16 -41.99 25.63
N VAL A 396 5.73 -42.30 24.41
CA VAL A 396 5.44 -41.33 23.36
C VAL A 396 4.13 -40.63 23.68
N THR A 397 4.17 -39.31 23.84
CA THR A 397 3.01 -38.48 24.18
C THR A 397 2.44 -37.73 22.99
N GLY A 398 3.09 -37.77 21.81
CA GLY A 398 2.64 -37.09 20.60
C GLY A 398 3.64 -37.16 19.47
N ILE A 399 3.30 -36.53 18.38
CA ILE A 399 4.17 -36.34 17.24
C ILE A 399 4.39 -34.86 16.95
N ARG A 400 5.57 -34.55 16.43
CA ARG A 400 5.92 -33.21 15.94
C ARG A 400 6.11 -33.28 14.44
N LEU A 401 5.47 -32.35 13.75
CA LEU A 401 5.62 -32.16 12.31
C LEU A 401 6.26 -30.78 12.08
N ASP A 402 7.44 -30.79 11.51
CA ASP A 402 8.13 -29.58 11.06
C ASP A 402 8.02 -29.48 9.54
N VAL A 403 7.44 -28.39 9.05
CA VAL A 403 7.40 -28.08 7.61
C VAL A 403 8.43 -26.99 7.33
N LEU A 404 9.39 -27.32 6.49
CA LEU A 404 10.60 -26.54 6.28
C LEU A 404 10.55 -25.80 4.94
N THR A 405 11.28 -24.71 4.88
CA THR A 405 11.47 -23.95 3.63
C THR A 405 12.62 -24.51 2.83
N ASP A 406 12.48 -24.52 1.50
CA ASP A 406 13.54 -24.93 0.59
C ASP A 406 13.53 -24.06 -0.66
N LYS A 407 14.70 -23.72 -1.20
CA LYS A 407 14.84 -22.93 -2.42
C LYS A 407 14.29 -23.63 -3.67
N ARG A 408 14.14 -24.94 -3.63
CA ARG A 408 13.55 -25.77 -4.70
C ARG A 408 12.02 -25.69 -4.72
N LEU A 409 11.41 -25.18 -3.63
CA LEU A 409 9.95 -25.00 -3.53
C LEU A 409 9.50 -23.65 -4.09
N PRO A 410 8.29 -23.55 -4.64
CA PRO A 410 7.73 -22.29 -5.10
C PRO A 410 7.77 -21.23 -4.01
N ALA A 411 8.15 -20.01 -4.33
CA ALA A 411 8.25 -18.86 -3.42
C ALA A 411 9.07 -19.13 -2.14
N ASN A 412 10.02 -20.08 -2.17
CA ASN A 412 10.78 -20.60 -1.00
C ASN A 412 9.87 -21.07 0.14
N GLY A 413 8.62 -21.37 -0.14
CA GLY A 413 7.62 -21.74 0.86
C GLY A 413 7.78 -23.16 1.38
N PRO A 414 7.09 -23.53 2.47
CA PRO A 414 7.08 -24.92 2.94
C PRO A 414 6.23 -25.85 2.09
N GLY A 415 5.45 -25.32 1.15
CA GLY A 415 4.54 -26.11 0.32
C GLY A 415 4.88 -26.07 -1.15
N ARG A 416 4.21 -26.95 -1.91
CA ARG A 416 4.41 -27.15 -3.36
C ARG A 416 3.40 -26.38 -4.24
N ALA A 417 2.46 -25.64 -3.63
CA ALA A 417 1.57 -24.76 -4.37
C ALA A 417 2.35 -23.59 -5.01
N PRO A 418 1.88 -22.99 -6.12
CA PRO A 418 2.59 -21.90 -6.80
C PRO A 418 2.97 -20.72 -5.90
N ASN A 419 2.17 -20.44 -4.87
CA ASN A 419 2.44 -19.41 -3.88
C ASN A 419 3.30 -19.88 -2.68
N GLY A 420 3.79 -21.13 -2.68
CA GLY A 420 4.58 -21.71 -1.61
C GLY A 420 3.78 -22.19 -0.39
N ASN A 421 2.44 -22.14 -0.42
CA ASN A 421 1.59 -22.67 0.65
C ASN A 421 1.35 -24.17 0.51
N PHE A 422 0.76 -24.77 1.52
CA PHE A 422 0.23 -26.13 1.51
C PHE A 422 -1.09 -26.17 2.27
N VAL A 423 -1.86 -27.22 2.08
CA VAL A 423 -2.97 -27.61 2.95
C VAL A 423 -2.76 -29.07 3.33
N LEU A 424 -2.50 -29.33 4.62
CA LEU A 424 -2.45 -30.67 5.18
C LEU A 424 -3.83 -30.94 5.81
N ASN A 425 -4.55 -31.91 5.24
CA ASN A 425 -5.96 -32.11 5.57
C ASN A 425 -6.15 -32.91 6.85
N GLU A 426 -5.44 -34.02 7.02
CA GLU A 426 -5.57 -34.92 8.16
C GLU A 426 -4.23 -35.60 8.43
N VAL A 427 -3.96 -35.89 9.69
CA VAL A 427 -2.82 -36.69 10.14
C VAL A 427 -3.31 -37.84 11.00
N GLU A 428 -2.90 -39.04 10.65
CA GLU A 428 -3.21 -40.25 11.40
C GLU A 428 -1.92 -40.91 11.89
N LEU A 429 -1.93 -41.42 13.11
CA LEU A 429 -0.84 -42.21 13.66
C LEU A 429 -1.34 -43.64 13.91
N LEU A 430 -0.61 -44.59 13.40
CA LEU A 430 -0.97 -46.00 13.52
C LEU A 430 0.18 -46.79 14.20
N ARG A 431 -0.22 -47.74 15.04
CA ARG A 431 0.64 -48.84 15.51
C ARG A 431 0.16 -50.16 14.90
N GLY A 432 0.86 -50.58 13.89
CA GLY A 432 0.34 -51.66 13.02
C GLY A 432 -0.96 -51.22 12.33
N VAL A 433 -2.06 -51.92 12.57
CA VAL A 433 -3.38 -51.58 12.02
C VAL A 433 -4.23 -50.72 12.97
N THR A 434 -3.74 -50.39 14.17
CA THR A 434 -4.50 -49.68 15.20
C THR A 434 -4.23 -48.18 15.11
N LYS A 435 -5.27 -47.38 14.81
CA LYS A 435 -5.23 -45.93 14.83
C LYS A 435 -5.18 -45.44 16.25
N LEU A 436 -4.21 -44.55 16.54
CA LEU A 436 -4.05 -43.88 17.82
C LEU A 436 -4.81 -42.56 17.81
N ALA A 437 -5.53 -42.26 18.87
CA ALA A 437 -6.35 -41.05 18.96
C ALA A 437 -5.50 -39.86 19.44
N PHE A 438 -5.61 -38.74 18.73
CA PHE A 438 -5.07 -37.48 19.21
C PHE A 438 -6.05 -36.78 20.16
N GLY A 439 -5.51 -36.13 21.18
CA GLY A 439 -6.27 -35.33 22.16
C GLY A 439 -6.21 -33.82 21.90
N GLY A 440 -5.31 -33.37 21.02
CA GLY A 440 -5.17 -31.97 20.65
C GLY A 440 -4.02 -31.69 19.69
N ALA A 441 -4.08 -30.57 19.04
CA ALA A 441 -3.02 -30.09 18.13
C ALA A 441 -2.69 -28.61 18.42
N LYS A 442 -1.42 -28.25 18.33
CA LYS A 442 -0.93 -26.86 18.46
C LYS A 442 0.09 -26.59 17.35
N ALA A 443 0.06 -25.38 16.79
CA ALA A 443 1.04 -24.93 15.83
C ALA A 443 1.60 -23.56 16.21
N ASN A 444 2.76 -23.21 15.69
CA ASN A 444 3.32 -21.88 15.85
C ASN A 444 2.59 -20.84 14.99
N HIS A 445 1.89 -21.26 13.92
CA HIS A 445 1.02 -20.43 13.09
C HIS A 445 -0.01 -21.28 12.38
N SER A 446 -1.19 -20.71 12.15
CA SER A 446 -2.25 -21.26 11.30
C SER A 446 -2.89 -20.15 10.48
N GLN A 447 -3.17 -20.43 9.22
CA GLN A 447 -3.95 -19.55 8.36
C GLN A 447 -5.41 -19.49 8.84
N ALA A 448 -6.05 -18.34 8.72
CA ALA A 448 -7.47 -18.19 9.03
C ALA A 448 -8.32 -19.22 8.23
N ASN A 449 -9.24 -19.88 8.91
CA ASN A 449 -10.07 -20.97 8.42
C ASN A 449 -9.32 -22.28 8.08
N PHE A 450 -8.01 -22.36 8.35
CA PHE A 450 -7.17 -23.54 8.19
C PHE A 450 -6.36 -23.79 9.47
N GLU A 451 -7.06 -23.96 10.57
CA GLU A 451 -6.49 -24.13 11.91
C GLU A 451 -5.87 -25.53 12.07
N VAL A 452 -4.79 -25.61 12.84
CA VAL A 452 -4.07 -26.86 13.08
C VAL A 452 -4.94 -27.98 13.73
N SER A 453 -6.00 -27.62 14.42
CA SER A 453 -6.96 -28.57 14.99
C SER A 453 -7.67 -29.41 13.94
N LYS A 454 -7.72 -28.96 12.69
CA LYS A 454 -8.29 -29.69 11.57
C LYS A 454 -7.43 -30.83 11.07
N LEU A 455 -6.20 -30.97 11.58
CA LEU A 455 -5.34 -32.14 11.30
C LEU A 455 -5.81 -33.43 11.98
N ILE A 456 -6.73 -33.33 12.92
CA ILE A 456 -7.15 -34.45 13.77
C ILE A 456 -8.68 -34.52 13.94
N ASP A 457 -9.44 -33.87 13.08
CA ASP A 457 -10.90 -33.78 13.16
C ASP A 457 -11.64 -34.88 12.35
N GLY A 458 -10.89 -35.68 11.60
CA GLY A 458 -11.41 -36.75 10.75
C GLY A 458 -12.00 -36.26 9.43
N ASN A 459 -11.87 -34.95 9.12
CA ASN A 459 -12.39 -34.37 7.88
C ASN A 459 -11.31 -34.26 6.82
N ARG A 460 -11.41 -35.11 5.79
CA ARG A 460 -10.48 -35.14 4.66
C ARG A 460 -10.91 -34.26 3.47
N ASP A 461 -11.82 -33.30 3.67
CA ASP A 461 -12.23 -32.38 2.61
C ASP A 461 -11.04 -31.52 2.18
N LYS A 462 -10.86 -31.35 0.87
CA LYS A 462 -9.78 -30.51 0.29
C LYS A 462 -9.81 -29.06 0.75
N MET A 463 -10.92 -28.58 1.29
CA MET A 463 -11.08 -27.23 1.83
C MET A 463 -10.95 -27.20 3.37
N SER A 464 -10.60 -28.33 4.00
CA SER A 464 -10.28 -28.41 5.43
C SER A 464 -8.83 -28.81 5.64
N GLY A 465 -8.22 -28.39 6.74
CA GLY A 465 -6.85 -28.74 7.09
C GLY A 465 -6.06 -27.59 7.69
N TRP A 466 -4.75 -27.78 7.82
CA TRP A 466 -3.78 -26.80 8.29
C TRP A 466 -3.02 -26.18 7.13
N ALA A 467 -2.93 -24.86 7.11
CA ALA A 467 -2.16 -24.07 6.16
C ALA A 467 -1.48 -22.90 6.87
N VAL A 468 -0.52 -22.22 6.21
CA VAL A 468 0.36 -21.25 6.88
C VAL A 468 0.40 -19.85 6.25
N ALA A 469 -0.35 -19.59 5.17
CA ALA A 469 -0.44 -18.25 4.62
C ALA A 469 -1.02 -17.25 5.67
N PRO A 470 -0.61 -15.98 5.69
CA PRO A 470 0.36 -15.34 4.80
C PRO A 470 1.84 -15.51 5.22
N GLN A 471 2.15 -16.29 6.25
CA GLN A 471 3.52 -16.45 6.75
C GLN A 471 4.33 -17.47 5.92
N LEU A 472 4.38 -17.26 4.62
CA LEU A 472 5.17 -18.05 3.68
C LEU A 472 6.68 -17.75 3.79
N GLY A 473 7.53 -18.65 3.28
CA GLY A 473 8.98 -18.48 3.33
C GLY A 473 9.60 -18.60 4.73
N LYS A 474 8.87 -19.19 5.69
CA LYS A 474 9.33 -19.49 7.05
C LYS A 474 9.02 -20.93 7.42
N PRO A 475 9.85 -21.59 8.26
CA PRO A 475 9.53 -22.91 8.78
C PRO A 475 8.36 -22.82 9.79
N HIS A 476 7.50 -23.83 9.76
CA HIS A 476 6.38 -23.94 10.69
C HIS A 476 6.38 -25.30 11.36
N ARG A 477 5.72 -25.36 12.52
CA ARG A 477 5.70 -26.53 13.37
C ARG A 477 4.30 -26.78 13.88
N ALA A 478 3.87 -28.03 13.82
CA ALA A 478 2.69 -28.56 14.49
C ALA A 478 3.11 -29.64 15.49
N ILE A 479 2.45 -29.68 16.65
CA ILE A 479 2.58 -30.74 17.67
C ILE A 479 1.19 -31.31 17.89
N LEU A 480 1.05 -32.62 17.67
CA LEU A 480 -0.18 -33.36 17.86
C LEU A 480 0.00 -34.28 19.07
N ASN A 481 -0.72 -34.00 20.14
CA ASN A 481 -0.63 -34.75 21.38
C ASN A 481 -1.56 -35.97 21.33
N LEU A 482 -1.09 -37.12 21.71
CA LEU A 482 -1.91 -38.31 21.88
C LEU A 482 -2.90 -38.10 23.04
N LYS A 483 -4.06 -38.72 22.94
CA LYS A 483 -5.07 -38.72 24.00
C LYS A 483 -4.59 -39.51 25.21
N GLU A 484 -3.85 -40.57 24.97
CA GLU A 484 -3.20 -41.41 25.98
C GLU A 484 -1.73 -41.62 25.58
N PRO A 485 -0.76 -41.56 26.53
CA PRO A 485 0.61 -41.88 26.23
C PRO A 485 0.77 -43.30 25.73
N LEU A 486 1.66 -43.50 24.75
CA LEU A 486 1.93 -44.78 24.12
C LEU A 486 3.24 -45.39 24.70
N GLU A 487 3.11 -46.48 25.37
CA GLU A 487 4.26 -47.28 25.77
C GLU A 487 4.90 -47.97 24.55
N VAL A 488 6.18 -47.74 24.33
CA VAL A 488 6.93 -48.26 23.19
C VAL A 488 8.27 -48.85 23.62
N GLU A 489 8.70 -49.85 22.89
CA GLU A 489 10.05 -50.40 22.97
C GLU A 489 10.86 -49.98 21.72
N ALA A 490 12.16 -50.00 21.80
CA ALA A 490 13.02 -49.76 20.65
C ALA A 490 12.66 -50.73 19.51
N GLY A 491 12.47 -50.18 18.30
CA GLY A 491 12.04 -50.96 17.14
C GLY A 491 10.52 -51.10 16.98
N THR A 492 9.72 -50.52 17.89
CA THR A 492 8.26 -50.45 17.70
C THR A 492 7.91 -49.73 16.40
N PRO A 493 7.17 -50.37 15.44
CA PRO A 493 6.79 -49.75 14.20
C PRO A 493 5.65 -48.77 14.42
N LEU A 494 5.79 -47.59 13.87
CA LEU A 494 4.75 -46.54 13.79
C LEU A 494 4.61 -46.09 12.32
N THR A 495 3.38 -45.75 11.95
CA THR A 495 3.07 -45.21 10.62
C THR A 495 2.29 -43.90 10.80
N VAL A 496 2.70 -42.87 10.09
CA VAL A 496 2.03 -41.57 10.06
C VAL A 496 1.43 -41.38 8.67
#